data_4cc0aea39b082a78e8324e79c1e6c7f0
#
_entry.id   4cc0aea39b082a78e8324e79c1e6c7f0
#
_cell.length_a   1.000
_cell.length_b   1.000
_cell.length_c   1.000
_cell.angle_alpha   90.00
_cell.angle_beta   90.00
_cell.angle_gamma   90.00
#
_symmetry.space_group_name_H-M   'P 1'
#
loop_
_entity.id
_entity.type
_entity.pdbx_description
1 polymer ?
#
loop_
_entity_poly.entity_id
_entity_poly.type
_entity_poly.pdbx_seq_one_letter_code
_entity_poly.pdbx_strand_id
1 'polypeptide(L)'
;MPCKPQLGSGDDALLLSKTATCSTCGACEIMGTANTFQCIAEAFGICLPGSSNIPGWHADKLAAARRTGERIVGMVGEGLNARQMFTPAAFRNAVVTAMAIGGSTNTALHLPAIAHAAEVPFSMADFEAAAHVPTLLAISPNGPYGMQDLWVAGGMPAV
;
A
#
# COMPACT_ATOMS: atom_id res chain seq x y z
N MET A 1 -19.84 -5.18 -8.42
CA MET A 1 -20.01 -5.31 -6.95
C MET A 1 -19.78 -6.77 -6.59
N PRO A 2 -18.77 -7.13 -5.81
CA PRO A 2 -18.66 -8.47 -5.29
C PRO A 2 -19.87 -8.73 -4.39
N CYS A 3 -20.55 -9.85 -4.63
CA CYS A 3 -21.69 -10.28 -3.87
C CYS A 3 -21.21 -10.60 -2.44
N LYS A 4 -21.49 -9.71 -1.48
CA LYS A 4 -21.32 -10.09 -0.07
C LYS A 4 -22.28 -11.25 0.20
N PRO A 5 -21.79 -12.40 0.69
CA PRO A 5 -22.69 -13.49 1.04
C PRO A 5 -23.69 -12.99 2.09
N GLN A 6 -24.98 -13.20 1.85
CA GLN A 6 -26.00 -12.94 2.87
C GLN A 6 -25.77 -13.93 4.01
N LEU A 7 -25.34 -13.40 5.14
CA LEU A 7 -25.09 -14.19 6.34
C LEU A 7 -26.41 -14.71 6.88
N GLY A 8 -26.58 -16.04 6.91
CA GLY A 8 -27.64 -16.69 7.66
C GLY A 8 -27.48 -16.45 9.17
N SER A 9 -28.50 -16.74 9.95
CA SER A 9 -28.45 -16.63 11.41
C SER A 9 -27.86 -17.90 12.02
N GLY A 10 -26.97 -17.78 13.01
CA GLY A 10 -26.43 -18.88 13.80
C GLY A 10 -24.96 -19.22 13.54
N ASP A 11 -24.56 -20.45 13.88
CA ASP A 11 -23.17 -20.92 13.80
C ASP A 11 -22.59 -20.89 12.39
N ASP A 12 -23.44 -21.09 11.36
CA ASP A 12 -23.05 -21.00 9.96
C ASP A 12 -22.64 -19.57 9.56
N ALA A 13 -23.33 -18.56 10.10
CA ALA A 13 -22.98 -17.16 9.88
C ALA A 13 -21.61 -16.82 10.49
N LEU A 14 -21.34 -17.37 11.68
CA LEU A 14 -20.05 -17.20 12.34
C LEU A 14 -18.92 -17.91 11.57
N LEU A 15 -19.18 -19.11 11.06
CA LEU A 15 -18.22 -19.87 10.28
C LEU A 15 -17.92 -19.16 8.95
N LEU A 16 -18.96 -18.69 8.25
CA LEU A 16 -18.82 -17.91 7.03
C LEU A 16 -18.09 -16.58 7.27
N SER A 17 -18.34 -15.89 8.39
CA SER A 17 -17.60 -14.68 8.74
C SER A 17 -16.12 -14.95 8.99
N LYS A 18 -15.78 -16.07 9.63
CA LYS A 18 -14.39 -16.48 9.88
C LYS A 18 -13.66 -16.90 8.59
N THR A 19 -14.36 -17.53 7.65
CA THR A 19 -13.78 -17.97 6.38
C THR A 19 -13.74 -16.87 5.33
N ALA A 20 -14.65 -15.87 5.41
CA ALA A 20 -14.70 -14.73 4.50
C ALA A 20 -13.84 -13.54 4.91
N THR A 21 -13.16 -13.61 6.08
CA THR A 21 -12.36 -12.49 6.61
C THR A 21 -11.08 -12.25 5.81
N CYS A 22 -10.60 -13.25 5.06
CA CYS A 22 -9.45 -13.14 4.17
C CYS A 22 -9.82 -13.76 2.83
N SER A 23 -10.19 -12.94 1.88
CA SER A 23 -10.56 -13.39 0.53
C SER A 23 -9.35 -13.74 -0.34
N THR A 24 -8.12 -13.45 0.12
CA THR A 24 -6.90 -13.65 -0.68
C THR A 24 -5.75 -14.20 0.15
N CYS A 25 -4.80 -14.86 -0.53
CA CYS A 25 -3.47 -15.09 0.00
C CYS A 25 -2.62 -13.81 -0.10
N GLY A 26 -1.70 -13.58 0.84
CA GLY A 26 -0.82 -12.43 0.86
C GLY A 26 -1.20 -11.41 1.94
N ALA A 27 -1.10 -10.11 1.65
CA ALA A 27 -1.48 -9.06 2.58
C ALA A 27 -2.99 -9.10 2.87
N CYS A 28 -3.38 -8.64 4.07
CA CYS A 28 -4.78 -8.59 4.47
C CYS A 28 -5.61 -7.65 3.57
N GLU A 29 -6.94 -7.79 3.61
CA GLU A 29 -7.85 -7.02 2.76
C GLU A 29 -8.15 -5.61 3.29
N ILE A 30 -7.57 -5.23 4.42
CA ILE A 30 -7.78 -3.92 5.06
C ILE A 30 -6.56 -3.01 4.85
N MET A 31 -6.76 -1.69 5.01
CA MET A 31 -5.66 -0.71 5.01
C MET A 31 -4.92 -0.74 6.34
N GLY A 32 -4.30 -1.89 6.62
CA GLY A 32 -3.37 -2.06 7.74
C GLY A 32 -1.95 -1.65 7.35
N THR A 33 -0.98 -1.92 8.23
CA THR A 33 0.41 -1.52 8.02
C THR A 33 1.00 -2.09 6.73
N ALA A 34 0.77 -3.37 6.43
CA ALA A 34 1.32 -4.02 5.24
C ALA A 34 0.85 -3.33 3.95
N ASN A 35 -0.45 -3.13 3.79
CA ASN A 35 -1.00 -2.48 2.60
C ASN A 35 -0.64 -1.00 2.52
N THR A 36 -0.59 -0.30 3.64
CA THR A 36 -0.09 1.08 3.70
C THR A 36 1.31 1.17 3.12
N PHE A 37 2.22 0.28 3.55
CA PHE A 37 3.60 0.31 3.07
C PHE A 37 3.75 -0.20 1.64
N GLN A 38 2.87 -1.07 1.14
CA GLN A 38 2.81 -1.39 -0.29
C GLN A 38 2.48 -0.15 -1.12
N CYS A 39 1.46 0.62 -0.73
CA CYS A 39 1.08 1.88 -1.39
C CYS A 39 2.20 2.93 -1.31
N ILE A 40 2.78 3.11 -0.13
CA ILE A 40 3.89 4.04 0.09
C ILE A 40 5.13 3.64 -0.72
N ALA A 41 5.45 2.36 -0.84
CA ALA A 41 6.57 1.89 -1.65
C ALA A 41 6.43 2.28 -3.13
N GLU A 42 5.20 2.31 -3.64
CA GLU A 42 4.93 2.81 -4.98
C GLU A 42 5.10 4.34 -5.05
N ALA A 43 4.63 5.08 -4.05
CA ALA A 43 4.82 6.53 -3.96
C ALA A 43 6.28 6.96 -3.77
N PHE A 44 7.10 6.13 -3.10
CA PHE A 44 8.55 6.30 -3.06
C PHE A 44 9.22 6.10 -4.43
N GLY A 45 8.56 5.39 -5.36
CA GLY A 45 9.15 4.98 -6.62
C GLY A 45 10.00 3.70 -6.54
N ILE A 46 9.94 2.96 -5.42
CA ILE A 46 10.67 1.68 -5.24
C ILE A 46 9.86 0.45 -5.64
N CYS A 47 8.63 0.63 -6.09
CA CYS A 47 7.80 -0.37 -6.75
C CYS A 47 7.45 0.09 -8.17
N LEU A 48 7.18 -0.85 -9.05
CA LEU A 48 6.68 -0.52 -10.38
C LEU A 48 5.26 0.06 -10.27
N PRO A 49 4.93 1.11 -11.04
CA PRO A 49 3.60 1.70 -11.04
C PRO A 49 2.49 0.66 -11.26
N GLY A 50 1.46 0.70 -10.43
CA GLY A 50 0.32 -0.21 -10.45
C GLY A 50 0.59 -1.61 -9.89
N SER A 51 1.78 -1.87 -9.31
CA SER A 51 2.12 -3.21 -8.80
C SER A 51 1.77 -3.45 -7.33
N SER A 52 1.58 -2.39 -6.55
CA SER A 52 1.43 -2.47 -5.09
C SER A 52 0.13 -3.17 -4.67
N ASN A 53 -0.95 -2.95 -5.39
CA ASN A 53 -2.28 -3.43 -4.99
C ASN A 53 -2.77 -4.67 -5.76
N ILE A 54 -1.96 -5.26 -6.63
CA ILE A 54 -2.34 -6.47 -7.36
C ILE A 54 -2.61 -7.59 -6.35
N PRO A 55 -3.81 -8.22 -6.35
CA PRO A 55 -4.11 -9.32 -5.44
C PRO A 55 -3.14 -10.48 -5.62
N GLY A 56 -2.78 -11.14 -4.51
CA GLY A 56 -1.78 -12.21 -4.51
C GLY A 56 -2.11 -13.41 -5.40
N TRP A 57 -3.40 -13.64 -5.67
CA TRP A 57 -3.90 -14.71 -6.53
C TRP A 57 -3.99 -14.34 -8.01
N HIS A 58 -3.87 -13.05 -8.36
CA HIS A 58 -4.06 -12.58 -9.73
C HIS A 58 -2.83 -12.85 -10.60
N ALA A 59 -3.05 -13.22 -11.87
CA ALA A 59 -1.97 -13.54 -12.81
C ALA A 59 -0.99 -12.37 -13.01
N ASP A 60 -1.49 -11.12 -12.95
CA ASP A 60 -0.68 -9.91 -13.06
C ASP A 60 0.37 -9.79 -11.95
N LYS A 61 0.18 -10.47 -10.80
CA LYS A 61 1.18 -10.48 -9.72
C LYS A 61 2.47 -11.16 -10.17
N LEU A 62 2.37 -12.28 -10.88
CA LEU A 62 3.52 -12.97 -11.46
C LEU A 62 4.17 -12.15 -12.58
N ALA A 63 3.36 -11.53 -13.43
CA ALA A 63 3.86 -10.62 -14.47
C ALA A 63 4.59 -9.41 -13.88
N ALA A 64 4.06 -8.82 -12.80
CA ALA A 64 4.71 -7.72 -12.08
C ALA A 64 6.03 -8.17 -11.44
N ALA A 65 6.07 -9.36 -10.82
CA ALA A 65 7.29 -9.91 -10.25
C ALA A 65 8.39 -10.10 -11.31
N ARG A 66 8.03 -10.62 -12.48
CA ARG A 66 8.97 -10.77 -13.60
C ARG A 66 9.50 -9.39 -14.06
N ARG A 67 8.64 -8.43 -14.31
CA ARG A 67 9.04 -7.06 -14.70
C ARG A 67 9.93 -6.40 -13.65
N THR A 68 9.68 -6.66 -12.37
CA THR A 68 10.51 -6.17 -11.26
C THR A 68 11.92 -6.78 -11.35
N GLY A 69 12.03 -8.07 -11.64
CA GLY A 69 13.32 -8.74 -11.84
C GLY A 69 14.09 -8.17 -13.05
N GLU A 70 13.40 -7.94 -14.16
CA GLU A 70 13.98 -7.30 -15.34
C GLU A 70 14.45 -5.87 -15.02
N ARG A 71 13.64 -5.09 -14.30
CA ARG A 71 13.98 -3.70 -13.93
C ARG A 71 15.18 -3.63 -12.98
N ILE A 72 15.28 -4.49 -11.97
CA ILE A 72 16.39 -4.44 -11.01
C ILE A 72 17.73 -4.75 -11.69
N VAL A 73 17.75 -5.65 -12.67
CA VAL A 73 18.95 -5.91 -13.47
C VAL A 73 19.36 -4.66 -14.27
N GLY A 74 18.40 -3.97 -14.87
CA GLY A 74 18.64 -2.70 -15.56
C GLY A 74 19.21 -1.63 -14.61
N MET A 75 18.65 -1.51 -13.40
CA MET A 75 19.12 -0.56 -12.37
C MET A 75 20.58 -0.79 -11.96
N VAL A 76 21.00 -2.05 -11.87
CA VAL A 76 22.41 -2.38 -11.61
C VAL A 76 23.30 -1.84 -12.74
N GLY A 77 22.91 -2.03 -14.00
CA GLY A 77 23.64 -1.50 -15.15
C GLY A 77 23.67 0.03 -15.21
N GLU A 78 22.63 0.69 -14.73
CA GLU A 78 22.52 2.15 -14.61
C GLU A 78 23.27 2.71 -13.39
N GLY A 79 23.73 1.87 -12.47
CA GLY A 79 24.33 2.29 -11.21
C GLY A 79 23.34 2.93 -10.23
N LEU A 80 22.03 2.69 -10.45
CA LEU A 80 20.96 3.22 -9.59
C LEU A 80 20.79 2.34 -8.36
N ASN A 81 20.81 2.96 -7.18
CA ASN A 81 20.64 2.28 -5.90
C ASN A 81 19.54 2.91 -5.03
N ALA A 82 19.13 2.21 -3.98
CA ALA A 82 18.03 2.64 -3.10
C ALA A 82 18.27 4.02 -2.46
N ARG A 83 19.50 4.34 -2.08
CA ARG A 83 19.84 5.63 -1.44
C ARG A 83 19.57 6.82 -2.38
N GLN A 84 19.77 6.64 -3.69
CA GLN A 84 19.47 7.66 -4.68
C GLN A 84 17.96 7.86 -4.91
N MET A 85 17.15 6.83 -4.60
CA MET A 85 15.69 6.90 -4.70
C MET A 85 15.04 7.52 -3.46
N PHE A 86 15.61 7.30 -2.28
CA PHE A 86 15.12 7.88 -1.02
C PHE A 86 15.53 9.34 -0.87
N THR A 87 14.87 10.21 -1.62
CA THR A 87 15.07 11.66 -1.57
C THR A 87 14.10 12.33 -0.60
N PRO A 88 14.36 13.56 -0.13
CA PRO A 88 13.36 14.32 0.64
C PRO A 88 12.01 14.46 -0.06
N ALA A 89 12.00 14.55 -1.40
CA ALA A 89 10.77 14.58 -2.19
C ALA A 89 10.02 13.25 -2.12
N ALA A 90 10.72 12.11 -2.20
CA ALA A 90 10.13 10.79 -2.07
C ALA A 90 9.47 10.60 -0.68
N PHE A 91 10.11 11.08 0.40
CA PHE A 91 9.52 11.07 1.75
C PHE A 91 8.26 11.95 1.84
N ARG A 92 8.26 13.14 1.24
CA ARG A 92 7.05 13.98 1.16
C ARG A 92 5.92 13.25 0.43
N ASN A 93 6.20 12.61 -0.71
CA ASN A 93 5.22 11.80 -1.43
C ASN A 93 4.67 10.67 -0.56
N ALA A 94 5.54 9.99 0.18
CA ALA A 94 5.15 8.92 1.10
C ALA A 94 4.18 9.40 2.18
N VAL A 95 4.46 10.55 2.81
CA VAL A 95 3.59 11.13 3.85
C VAL A 95 2.26 11.58 3.25
N VAL A 96 2.28 12.31 2.14
CA VAL A 96 1.06 12.74 1.45
C VAL A 96 0.20 11.53 1.06
N THR A 97 0.83 10.49 0.52
CA THR A 97 0.14 9.24 0.20
C THR A 97 -0.45 8.58 1.44
N ALA A 98 0.31 8.49 2.55
CA ALA A 98 -0.18 7.91 3.79
C ALA A 98 -1.45 8.63 4.30
N MET A 99 -1.50 9.97 4.23
CA MET A 99 -2.68 10.76 4.58
C MET A 99 -3.83 10.50 3.61
N ALA A 100 -3.57 10.56 2.31
CA ALA A 100 -4.58 10.41 1.26
C ALA A 100 -5.28 9.03 1.29
N ILE A 101 -4.54 7.97 1.62
CA ILE A 101 -5.11 6.61 1.70
C ILE A 101 -5.73 6.26 3.07
N GLY A 102 -5.64 7.15 4.06
CA GLY A 102 -6.01 6.83 5.44
C GLY A 102 -5.15 5.70 6.02
N GLY A 103 -3.84 5.78 5.79
CA GLY A 103 -2.88 4.74 6.11
C GLY A 103 -2.66 4.52 7.60
N SER A 104 -1.95 3.45 7.91
CA SER A 104 -1.63 3.04 9.28
C SER A 104 -0.78 4.08 10.02
N THR A 105 -1.09 4.32 11.29
CA THR A 105 -0.28 5.16 12.20
C THR A 105 1.15 4.64 12.39
N ASN A 106 1.43 3.39 12.06
CA ASN A 106 2.79 2.84 12.04
C ASN A 106 3.72 3.54 11.05
N THR A 107 3.18 4.35 10.13
CA THR A 107 3.99 5.25 9.29
C THR A 107 4.83 6.22 10.12
N ALA A 108 4.29 6.71 11.24
CA ALA A 108 5.00 7.60 12.17
C ALA A 108 6.20 6.94 12.86
N LEU A 109 6.24 5.60 12.90
CA LEU A 109 7.38 4.83 13.39
C LEU A 109 8.37 4.50 12.27
N HIS A 110 7.86 3.98 11.17
CA HIS A 110 8.71 3.38 10.13
C HIS A 110 9.30 4.40 9.16
N LEU A 111 8.57 5.46 8.79
CA LEU A 111 9.13 6.48 7.88
C LEU A 111 10.35 7.20 8.48
N PRO A 112 10.34 7.64 9.76
CA PRO A 112 11.55 8.18 10.39
C PRO A 112 12.71 7.18 10.43
N ALA A 113 12.44 5.89 10.68
CA ALA A 113 13.47 4.85 10.71
C ALA A 113 14.11 4.64 9.33
N ILE A 114 13.28 4.61 8.26
CA ILE A 114 13.78 4.51 6.87
C ILE A 114 14.57 5.76 6.50
N ALA A 115 14.08 6.95 6.86
CA ALA A 115 14.76 8.21 6.59
C ALA A 115 16.12 8.27 7.27
N HIS A 116 16.19 7.85 8.54
CA HIS A 116 17.45 7.76 9.27
C HIS A 116 18.45 6.83 8.57
N ALA A 117 18.00 5.64 8.16
CA ALA A 117 18.84 4.67 7.43
C ALA A 117 19.28 5.20 6.04
N ALA A 118 18.47 6.02 5.41
CA ALA A 118 18.76 6.67 4.14
C ALA A 118 19.58 7.97 4.27
N GLU A 119 19.84 8.42 5.51
CA GLU A 119 20.51 9.71 5.82
C GLU A 119 19.74 10.92 5.27
N VAL A 120 18.40 10.83 5.25
CA VAL A 120 17.51 11.91 4.82
C VAL A 120 16.93 12.62 6.04
N PRO A 121 17.02 13.96 6.13
CA PRO A 121 16.35 14.72 7.18
C PRO A 121 14.85 14.50 7.13
N PHE A 122 14.26 14.02 8.22
CA PHE A 122 12.84 13.72 8.34
C PHE A 122 12.40 13.77 9.81
N SER A 123 11.24 14.32 10.08
CA SER A 123 10.71 14.49 11.43
C SER A 123 9.18 14.44 11.47
N MET A 124 8.60 14.56 12.64
CA MET A 124 7.14 14.66 12.80
C MET A 124 6.56 15.92 12.15
N ALA A 125 7.35 16.98 11.99
CA ALA A 125 6.91 18.18 11.28
C ALA A 125 6.54 17.90 9.81
N ASP A 126 7.13 16.88 9.19
CA ASP A 126 6.77 16.47 7.82
C ASP A 126 5.33 15.90 7.76
N PHE A 127 4.90 15.21 8.81
CA PHE A 127 3.50 14.75 8.94
C PHE A 127 2.57 15.94 9.20
N GLU A 128 2.95 16.87 10.07
CA GLU A 128 2.17 18.07 10.36
C GLU A 128 1.97 18.91 9.09
N ALA A 129 3.01 19.06 8.28
CA ALA A 129 2.94 19.76 7.01
C ALA A 129 1.94 19.13 6.02
N ALA A 130 1.71 17.82 6.09
CA ALA A 130 0.77 17.09 5.26
C ALA A 130 -0.62 16.91 5.92
N ALA A 131 -0.87 17.41 7.13
CA ALA A 131 -2.13 17.21 7.87
C ALA A 131 -3.36 17.77 7.15
N HIS A 132 -3.17 18.69 6.19
CA HIS A 132 -4.25 19.26 5.38
C HIS A 132 -4.71 18.34 4.23
N VAL A 133 -3.98 17.25 3.94
CA VAL A 133 -4.33 16.33 2.85
C VAL A 133 -5.57 15.52 3.26
N PRO A 134 -6.65 15.58 2.47
CA PRO A 134 -7.87 14.83 2.79
C PRO A 134 -7.65 13.33 2.55
N THR A 135 -8.33 12.50 3.36
CA THR A 135 -8.42 11.06 3.08
C THR A 135 -9.34 10.85 1.88
N LEU A 136 -8.82 10.22 0.84
CA LEU A 136 -9.53 9.96 -0.42
C LEU A 136 -10.18 8.58 -0.47
N LEU A 137 -9.65 7.60 0.30
CA LEU A 137 -10.07 6.22 0.23
C LEU A 137 -10.95 5.83 1.43
N ALA A 138 -12.03 5.13 1.16
CA ALA A 138 -12.90 4.56 2.18
C ALA A 138 -12.64 3.04 2.35
N ILE A 139 -11.36 2.67 2.50
CA ILE A 139 -10.94 1.26 2.71
C ILE A 139 -11.09 0.90 4.19
N SER A 140 -11.52 -0.33 4.48
CA SER A 140 -11.60 -0.86 5.84
C SER A 140 -10.24 -0.73 6.57
N PRO A 141 -10.18 -0.31 7.84
CA PRO A 141 -11.29 -0.07 8.78
C PRO A 141 -11.99 1.30 8.62
N ASN A 142 -11.48 2.21 7.78
CA ASN A 142 -11.98 3.58 7.64
C ASN A 142 -13.24 3.67 6.75
N GLY A 143 -13.63 2.58 6.09
CA GLY A 143 -14.78 2.53 5.22
C GLY A 143 -15.18 1.10 4.84
N PRO A 144 -16.18 0.93 3.96
CA PRO A 144 -16.76 -0.37 3.65
C PRO A 144 -16.02 -1.18 2.58
N TYR A 145 -15.01 -0.59 1.94
CA TYR A 145 -14.30 -1.21 0.81
C TYR A 145 -13.05 -1.97 1.28
N GLY A 146 -12.61 -2.94 0.46
CA GLY A 146 -11.39 -3.69 0.66
C GLY A 146 -10.27 -3.27 -0.29
N MET A 147 -9.09 -3.84 -0.11
CA MET A 147 -7.94 -3.59 -0.99
C MET A 147 -8.17 -4.07 -2.42
N GLN A 148 -9.01 -5.10 -2.62
CA GLN A 148 -9.39 -5.53 -3.96
C GLN A 148 -10.22 -4.47 -4.70
N ASP A 149 -11.10 -3.76 -3.99
CA ASP A 149 -11.89 -2.68 -4.59
C ASP A 149 -10.96 -1.55 -5.07
N LEU A 150 -9.92 -1.23 -4.30
CA LEU A 150 -8.89 -0.28 -4.73
C LEU A 150 -8.18 -0.75 -6.01
N TRP A 151 -7.79 -2.02 -6.07
CA TRP A 151 -7.14 -2.57 -7.27
C TRP A 151 -8.06 -2.49 -8.50
N VAL A 152 -9.33 -2.88 -8.35
CA VAL A 152 -10.34 -2.79 -9.44
C VAL A 152 -10.58 -1.35 -9.87
N ALA A 153 -10.49 -0.39 -8.95
CA ALA A 153 -10.62 1.04 -9.24
C ALA A 153 -9.39 1.66 -9.93
N GLY A 154 -8.31 0.89 -10.13
CA GLY A 154 -7.09 1.34 -10.81
C GLY A 154 -5.85 1.39 -9.92
N GLY A 155 -5.95 1.00 -8.66
CA GLY A 155 -4.84 0.95 -7.70
C GLY A 155 -4.26 2.32 -7.36
N MET A 156 -3.01 2.34 -6.93
CA MET A 156 -2.31 3.60 -6.59
C MET A 156 -2.19 4.61 -7.73
N PRO A 157 -2.07 4.21 -9.01
CA PRO A 157 -2.09 5.18 -10.10
C PRO A 157 -3.39 6.00 -10.23
N ALA A 158 -4.48 5.55 -9.62
CA ALA A 158 -5.76 6.27 -9.61
C ALA A 158 -5.93 7.21 -8.38
N VAL A 159 -5.04 7.11 -7.39
CA VAL A 159 -5.01 7.94 -6.18
C VAL A 159 -4.13 9.16 -6.38
#